data_204e6f8a8288c29f37df4f16738ad928
#
_entry.id   204e6f8a8288c29f37df4f16738ad928
#
_cell.length_a   1.000
_cell.length_b   1.000
_cell.length_c   1.000
_cell.angle_alpha   90.00
_cell.angle_beta   90.00
_cell.angle_gamma   90.00
#
_symmetry.space_group_name_H-M   'P 1'
#
loop_
_entity.id
_entity.type
_entity.pdbx_description
1 polymer ?
#
loop_
_entity_poly.entity_id
_entity_poly.type
_entity_poly.pdbx_seq_one_letter_code
_entity_poly.pdbx_strand_id
1 'polypeptide(L)'
;ILDMASLDILDALGLGDRVVGTASTSLDYLQRYINDEVENLGTIKEADLEAVMACEPDVIFIGGRLASSYDSLSEIAPVVYLATDTETGVVASVEKNARTIASLFGLEDQVDQLMEGFDSRIQALAGAAEGHTAIVGLVTSGSFNVLGNDGRCSIIGREVGYENIGVDAEIDTSTHGNEASFEFVVEKNPDYIFVVPMGNDDAAAMKALEDQTAANPAWSTLDAVQNGRYVTLDPHLFQYKPNERWDQSYQVLFDALYA
;
A
#
# COMPACT_ATOMS: atom_id res chain seq x y z
N ILE A 1 1.01 -15.38 11.86
CA ILE A 1 0.52 -14.21 11.10
C ILE A 1 0.51 -14.55 9.63
N LEU A 2 -0.63 -14.47 8.97
CA LEU A 2 -0.83 -14.81 7.56
C LEU A 2 -1.26 -13.59 6.72
N ASP A 3 -1.08 -12.39 7.26
CA ASP A 3 -1.34 -11.12 6.60
C ASP A 3 -0.22 -10.12 6.92
N MET A 4 0.36 -9.52 5.90
CA MET A 4 1.53 -8.65 6.07
C MET A 4 1.19 -7.31 6.73
N ALA A 5 -0.02 -6.78 6.53
CA ALA A 5 -0.46 -5.58 7.22
C ALA A 5 -0.58 -5.81 8.72
N SER A 6 -1.11 -6.97 9.12
CA SER A 6 -1.19 -7.37 10.53
C SER A 6 0.19 -7.57 11.15
N LEU A 7 1.15 -8.15 10.40
CA LEU A 7 2.52 -8.33 10.88
C LEU A 7 3.21 -6.97 11.12
N ASP A 8 3.03 -6.05 10.21
CA ASP A 8 3.60 -4.70 10.29
C ASP A 8 2.98 -3.89 11.46
N ILE A 9 1.67 -4.01 11.71
CA ILE A 9 1.02 -3.41 12.91
C ILE A 9 1.62 -3.98 14.20
N LEU A 10 1.76 -5.31 14.29
CA LEU A 10 2.39 -5.94 15.45
C LEU A 10 3.82 -5.44 15.66
N ASP A 11 4.55 -5.25 14.56
CA ASP A 11 5.89 -4.70 14.56
C ASP A 11 5.92 -3.25 15.10
N ALA A 12 5.05 -2.39 14.58
CA ALA A 12 4.93 -0.99 14.99
C ALA A 12 4.53 -0.85 16.47
N LEU A 13 3.73 -1.79 16.98
CA LEU A 13 3.34 -1.86 18.40
C LEU A 13 4.40 -2.51 19.30
N GLY A 14 5.57 -2.89 18.77
CA GLY A 14 6.63 -3.53 19.54
C GLY A 14 6.31 -4.97 19.98
N LEU A 15 5.39 -5.64 19.29
CA LEU A 15 4.93 -7.00 19.60
C LEU A 15 5.68 -8.09 18.79
N GLY A 16 6.79 -7.75 18.16
CA GLY A 16 7.56 -8.67 17.32
C GLY A 16 7.94 -9.97 18.00
N ASP A 17 8.28 -9.93 19.29
CA ASP A 17 8.62 -11.12 20.10
C ASP A 17 7.42 -12.05 20.35
N ARG A 18 6.22 -11.65 20.00
CA ARG A 18 5.01 -12.48 20.07
C ARG A 18 4.73 -13.27 18.80
N VAL A 19 5.48 -13.00 17.74
CA VAL A 19 5.29 -13.65 16.42
C VAL A 19 6.00 -14.99 16.44
N VAL A 20 5.23 -16.09 16.52
CA VAL A 20 5.76 -17.48 16.49
C VAL A 20 5.82 -18.05 15.08
N GLY A 21 5.06 -17.49 14.14
CA GLY A 21 5.07 -17.89 12.74
C GLY A 21 4.48 -16.83 11.83
N THR A 22 4.96 -16.77 10.60
CA THR A 22 4.45 -15.85 9.57
C THR A 22 4.48 -16.42 8.17
N ALA A 23 3.62 -15.92 7.29
CA ALA A 23 3.71 -16.20 5.87
C ALA A 23 4.99 -15.59 5.29
N SER A 24 5.54 -16.22 4.25
CA SER A 24 6.70 -15.72 3.54
C SER A 24 6.42 -14.32 2.94
N THR A 25 7.41 -13.44 3.01
CA THR A 25 7.33 -12.09 2.46
C THR A 25 8.64 -11.66 1.83
N SER A 26 8.56 -10.82 0.79
CA SER A 26 9.71 -10.13 0.18
C SER A 26 9.86 -8.68 0.65
N LEU A 27 9.02 -8.22 1.58
CA LEU A 27 9.08 -6.86 2.11
C LEU A 27 10.33 -6.71 2.98
N ASP A 28 11.24 -5.81 2.60
CA ASP A 28 12.56 -5.65 3.22
C ASP A 28 12.46 -5.36 4.72
N TYR A 29 11.52 -4.52 5.11
CA TYR A 29 11.32 -4.11 6.50
C TYR A 29 10.71 -5.20 7.40
N LEU A 30 10.15 -6.29 6.82
CA LEU A 30 9.66 -7.45 7.54
C LEU A 30 10.59 -8.66 7.45
N GLN A 31 11.74 -8.54 6.76
CA GLN A 31 12.70 -9.65 6.61
C GLN A 31 13.25 -10.17 7.95
N ARG A 32 13.21 -9.36 9.01
CA ARG A 32 13.62 -9.78 10.34
C ARG A 32 12.76 -10.92 10.91
N TYR A 33 11.54 -11.13 10.39
CA TYR A 33 10.66 -12.24 10.75
C TYR A 33 10.87 -13.50 9.89
N ILE A 34 11.75 -13.43 8.88
CA ILE A 34 12.10 -14.57 8.04
C ILE A 34 13.42 -15.14 8.54
N ASN A 35 13.35 -15.95 9.58
CA ASN A 35 14.50 -16.52 10.28
C ASN A 35 14.12 -17.89 10.90
N ASP A 36 15.09 -18.57 11.51
CA ASP A 36 14.89 -19.92 12.07
C ASP A 36 14.06 -19.93 13.37
N GLU A 37 13.78 -18.79 13.99
CA GLU A 37 13.00 -18.67 15.22
C GLU A 37 11.50 -18.45 14.96
N VAL A 38 11.15 -18.05 13.74
CA VAL A 38 9.77 -17.79 13.31
C VAL A 38 9.38 -18.81 12.24
N GLU A 39 8.38 -19.61 12.52
CA GLU A 39 7.95 -20.70 11.60
C GLU A 39 7.39 -20.13 10.30
N ASN A 40 7.72 -20.77 9.18
CA ASN A 40 7.16 -20.40 7.87
C ASN A 40 5.80 -21.07 7.69
N LEU A 41 4.75 -20.26 7.65
CA LEU A 41 3.36 -20.70 7.55
C LEU A 41 2.83 -20.78 6.10
N GLY A 42 3.73 -20.81 5.09
CA GLY A 42 3.37 -20.79 3.68
C GLY A 42 3.32 -19.37 3.11
N THR A 43 2.24 -18.99 2.45
CA THR A 43 2.09 -17.68 1.79
C THR A 43 0.81 -16.98 2.23
N ILE A 44 0.71 -15.68 1.92
CA ILE A 44 -0.52 -14.89 2.13
C ILE A 44 -1.72 -15.34 1.28
N LYS A 45 -1.54 -16.34 0.39
CA LYS A 45 -2.60 -16.88 -0.47
C LYS A 45 -2.92 -18.34 -0.11
N GLU A 46 -1.97 -19.04 0.48
CA GLU A 46 -2.07 -20.46 0.82
C GLU A 46 -1.33 -20.70 2.12
N ALA A 47 -2.08 -21.04 3.17
CA ALA A 47 -1.56 -21.32 4.49
C ALA A 47 -1.16 -22.80 4.59
N ASP A 48 -0.02 -23.07 5.21
CA ASP A 48 0.38 -24.41 5.64
C ASP A 48 -0.25 -24.70 7.01
N LEU A 49 -1.38 -25.42 7.02
CA LEU A 49 -2.12 -25.70 8.24
C LEU A 49 -1.34 -26.59 9.23
N GLU A 50 -0.43 -27.43 8.75
CA GLU A 50 0.41 -28.28 9.62
C GLU A 50 1.43 -27.40 10.35
N ALA A 51 2.07 -26.47 9.64
CA ALA A 51 2.97 -25.49 10.24
C ALA A 51 2.26 -24.56 11.21
N VAL A 52 1.05 -24.07 10.86
CA VAL A 52 0.23 -23.26 11.77
C VAL A 52 -0.10 -24.02 13.05
N MET A 53 -0.50 -25.28 12.94
CA MET A 53 -0.81 -26.12 14.10
C MET A 53 0.44 -26.38 14.97
N ALA A 54 1.58 -26.59 14.34
CA ALA A 54 2.86 -26.84 15.04
C ALA A 54 3.33 -25.64 15.88
N CYS A 55 2.94 -24.42 15.50
CA CYS A 55 3.24 -23.19 16.29
C CYS A 55 2.45 -23.08 17.58
N GLU A 56 1.37 -23.88 17.76
CA GLU A 56 0.46 -23.76 18.91
C GLU A 56 0.03 -22.29 19.17
N PRO A 57 -0.52 -21.57 18.18
CA PRO A 57 -0.78 -20.13 18.30
C PRO A 57 -1.95 -19.85 19.25
N ASP A 58 -1.86 -18.75 20.03
CA ASP A 58 -2.98 -18.25 20.81
C ASP A 58 -4.02 -17.52 19.93
N VAL A 59 -3.57 -16.93 18.80
CA VAL A 59 -4.39 -16.20 17.84
C VAL A 59 -3.77 -16.23 16.46
N ILE A 60 -4.61 -16.28 15.43
CA ILE A 60 -4.20 -16.27 14.02
C ILE A 60 -4.76 -15.00 13.36
N PHE A 61 -3.90 -14.22 12.71
CA PHE A 61 -4.29 -13.05 11.94
C PHE A 61 -4.28 -13.36 10.46
N ILE A 62 -5.40 -13.08 9.77
CA ILE A 62 -5.55 -13.26 8.33
C ILE A 62 -6.11 -12.01 7.66
N GLY A 63 -5.73 -11.79 6.40
CA GLY A 63 -6.30 -10.76 5.53
C GLY A 63 -7.27 -11.31 4.49
N GLY A 64 -7.76 -10.45 3.61
CA GLY A 64 -8.77 -10.78 2.61
C GLY A 64 -8.41 -11.92 1.66
N ARG A 65 -7.12 -12.18 1.42
CA ARG A 65 -6.67 -13.25 0.52
C ARG A 65 -6.89 -14.65 1.07
N LEU A 66 -6.98 -14.79 2.39
CA LEU A 66 -7.21 -16.06 3.10
C LEU A 66 -8.61 -16.13 3.73
N ALA A 67 -9.55 -15.29 3.30
CA ALA A 67 -10.93 -15.32 3.80
C ALA A 67 -11.58 -16.71 3.67
N SER A 68 -11.29 -17.43 2.58
CA SER A 68 -11.79 -18.80 2.36
C SER A 68 -11.19 -19.86 3.29
N SER A 69 -10.07 -19.56 3.94
CA SER A 69 -9.39 -20.46 4.90
C SER A 69 -9.80 -20.19 6.34
N TYR A 70 -10.72 -19.26 6.58
CA TYR A 70 -11.15 -18.86 7.92
C TYR A 70 -11.61 -20.03 8.76
N ASP A 71 -12.50 -20.87 8.22
CA ASP A 71 -13.07 -22.01 8.96
C ASP A 71 -12.00 -23.04 9.35
N SER A 72 -11.12 -23.42 8.42
CA SER A 72 -10.06 -24.40 8.68
C SER A 72 -9.01 -23.88 9.67
N LEU A 73 -8.67 -22.59 9.62
CA LEU A 73 -7.77 -21.97 10.59
C LEU A 73 -8.42 -21.85 11.97
N SER A 74 -9.73 -21.61 12.02
CA SER A 74 -10.48 -21.51 13.27
C SER A 74 -10.59 -22.85 14.04
N GLU A 75 -10.35 -23.98 13.36
CA GLU A 75 -10.22 -25.29 14.02
C GLU A 75 -8.91 -25.42 14.83
N ILE A 76 -7.90 -24.58 14.51
CA ILE A 76 -6.59 -24.59 15.17
C ILE A 76 -6.57 -23.62 16.35
N ALA A 77 -6.95 -22.34 16.12
CA ALA A 77 -6.95 -21.29 17.13
C ALA A 77 -7.92 -20.16 16.74
N PRO A 78 -8.28 -19.24 17.66
CA PRO A 78 -9.07 -18.06 17.33
C PRO A 78 -8.49 -17.27 16.17
N VAL A 79 -9.32 -16.94 15.18
CA VAL A 79 -8.91 -16.19 13.98
C VAL A 79 -9.42 -14.77 14.03
N VAL A 80 -8.54 -13.80 13.82
CA VAL A 80 -8.87 -12.39 13.63
C VAL A 80 -8.73 -12.06 12.15
N TYR A 81 -9.86 -11.76 11.51
CA TYR A 81 -9.90 -11.38 10.10
C TYR A 81 -9.83 -9.85 9.98
N LEU A 82 -8.78 -9.36 9.36
CA LEU A 82 -8.50 -7.94 9.18
C LEU A 82 -8.37 -7.63 7.69
N ALA A 83 -9.41 -7.06 7.12
CA ALA A 83 -9.40 -6.60 5.73
C ALA A 83 -9.35 -5.06 5.67
N THR A 84 -8.79 -4.55 4.59
CA THR A 84 -8.91 -3.14 4.25
C THR A 84 -10.28 -2.90 3.66
N ASP A 85 -11.02 -1.96 4.22
CA ASP A 85 -12.29 -1.49 3.69
C ASP A 85 -12.02 -0.28 2.78
N THR A 86 -12.20 -0.47 1.48
CA THR A 86 -11.94 0.59 0.48
C THR A 86 -13.03 1.67 0.50
N GLU A 87 -14.22 1.39 1.01
CA GLU A 87 -15.30 2.37 1.13
C GLU A 87 -14.99 3.41 2.23
N THR A 88 -14.50 2.95 3.38
CA THR A 88 -14.13 3.84 4.49
C THR A 88 -12.75 4.50 4.28
N GLY A 89 -11.94 3.97 3.40
CA GLY A 89 -10.59 4.43 3.13
C GLY A 89 -9.52 3.59 3.81
N VAL A 90 -8.32 3.67 3.25
CA VAL A 90 -7.20 2.84 3.73
C VAL A 90 -6.76 3.27 5.12
N VAL A 91 -6.63 4.56 5.37
CA VAL A 91 -6.18 5.10 6.66
C VAL A 91 -7.11 4.68 7.79
N ALA A 92 -8.42 4.92 7.63
CA ALA A 92 -9.42 4.53 8.62
C ALA A 92 -9.46 3.00 8.84
N SER A 93 -9.24 2.22 7.77
CA SER A 93 -9.17 0.76 7.88
C SER A 93 -7.95 0.29 8.66
N VAL A 94 -6.79 0.89 8.40
CA VAL A 94 -5.54 0.55 9.11
C VAL A 94 -5.66 0.95 10.58
N GLU A 95 -6.17 2.14 10.89
CA GLU A 95 -6.44 2.56 12.27
C GLU A 95 -7.35 1.56 12.99
N LYS A 96 -8.48 1.18 12.37
CA LYS A 96 -9.41 0.19 12.92
C LYS A 96 -8.73 -1.15 13.18
N ASN A 97 -7.92 -1.63 12.23
CA ASN A 97 -7.20 -2.88 12.35
C ASN A 97 -6.14 -2.81 13.45
N ALA A 98 -5.38 -1.70 13.52
CA ALA A 98 -4.40 -1.46 14.57
C ALA A 98 -5.05 -1.43 15.97
N ARG A 99 -6.19 -0.75 16.12
CA ARG A 99 -6.96 -0.75 17.37
C ARG A 99 -7.46 -2.14 17.74
N THR A 100 -7.89 -2.93 16.75
CA THR A 100 -8.32 -4.31 16.99
C THR A 100 -7.16 -5.16 17.50
N ILE A 101 -5.98 -5.07 16.88
CA ILE A 101 -4.77 -5.78 17.35
C ILE A 101 -4.37 -5.27 18.74
N ALA A 102 -4.24 -3.95 18.90
CA ALA A 102 -3.81 -3.33 20.16
C ALA A 102 -4.71 -3.72 21.36
N SER A 103 -6.03 -3.84 21.13
CA SER A 103 -6.98 -4.23 22.18
C SER A 103 -6.74 -5.63 22.75
N LEU A 104 -6.12 -6.53 21.98
CA LEU A 104 -5.76 -7.86 22.46
C LEU A 104 -4.56 -7.83 23.43
N PHE A 105 -3.80 -6.73 23.42
CA PHE A 105 -2.56 -6.58 24.19
C PHE A 105 -2.61 -5.39 25.17
N GLY A 106 -3.71 -4.64 25.21
CA GLY A 106 -3.85 -3.46 26.07
C GLY A 106 -2.96 -2.29 25.66
N LEU A 107 -2.79 -2.07 24.36
CA LEU A 107 -1.88 -1.08 23.76
C LEU A 107 -2.63 0.01 22.94
N GLU A 108 -3.91 0.24 23.22
CA GLU A 108 -4.75 1.16 22.45
C GLU A 108 -4.19 2.59 22.44
N ASP A 109 -3.62 3.03 23.56
CA ASP A 109 -2.99 4.36 23.69
C ASP A 109 -1.80 4.55 22.74
N GLN A 110 -1.12 3.48 22.35
CA GLN A 110 -0.03 3.56 21.39
C GLN A 110 -0.54 3.81 19.98
N VAL A 111 -1.71 3.26 19.63
CA VAL A 111 -2.37 3.55 18.34
C VAL A 111 -2.73 5.03 18.26
N ASP A 112 -3.25 5.62 19.34
CA ASP A 112 -3.58 7.05 19.38
C ASP A 112 -2.36 7.91 19.07
N GLN A 113 -1.20 7.59 19.66
CA GLN A 113 0.05 8.31 19.40
C GLN A 113 0.54 8.17 17.96
N LEU A 114 0.45 6.97 17.38
CA LEU A 114 0.81 6.73 15.99
C LEU A 114 -0.08 7.53 15.04
N MET A 115 -1.40 7.52 15.30
CA MET A 115 -2.38 8.22 14.46
C MET A 115 -2.25 9.74 14.55
N GLU A 116 -2.02 10.31 15.74
CA GLU A 116 -1.82 11.76 15.91
C GLU A 116 -0.64 12.26 15.07
N GLY A 117 0.46 11.51 15.07
CA GLY A 117 1.63 11.82 14.24
C GLY A 117 1.30 11.78 12.75
N PHE A 118 0.57 10.75 12.33
CA PHE A 118 0.16 10.57 10.93
C PHE A 118 -0.78 11.68 10.46
N ASP A 119 -1.85 11.95 11.22
CA ASP A 119 -2.84 12.97 10.86
C ASP A 119 -2.20 14.36 10.69
N SER A 120 -1.26 14.71 11.57
CA SER A 120 -0.54 15.98 11.48
C SER A 120 0.25 16.11 10.17
N ARG A 121 0.84 15.02 9.70
CA ARG A 121 1.59 14.98 8.44
C ARG A 121 0.68 15.03 7.22
N ILE A 122 -0.43 14.28 7.24
CA ILE A 122 -1.43 14.33 6.16
C ILE A 122 -1.99 15.74 6.02
N GLN A 123 -2.28 16.43 7.13
CA GLN A 123 -2.76 17.82 7.09
C GLN A 123 -1.74 18.78 6.47
N ALA A 124 -0.45 18.59 6.74
CA ALA A 124 0.60 19.40 6.13
C ALA A 124 0.67 19.18 4.60
N LEU A 125 0.57 17.92 4.15
CA LEU A 125 0.52 17.60 2.72
C LEU A 125 -0.74 18.13 2.04
N ALA A 126 -1.90 17.98 2.68
CA ALA A 126 -3.17 18.43 2.13
C ALA A 126 -3.17 19.93 1.82
N GLY A 127 -2.54 20.75 2.69
CA GLY A 127 -2.38 22.16 2.43
C GLY A 127 -1.54 22.49 1.18
N ALA A 128 -0.57 21.66 0.85
CA ALA A 128 0.28 21.84 -0.33
C ALA A 128 -0.34 21.23 -1.60
N ALA A 129 -1.16 20.19 -1.45
CA ALA A 129 -1.86 19.52 -2.56
C ALA A 129 -3.14 20.26 -3.00
N GLU A 130 -3.65 21.17 -2.18
CA GLU A 130 -4.90 21.87 -2.45
C GLU A 130 -4.87 22.60 -3.81
N GLY A 131 -5.85 22.28 -4.67
CA GLY A 131 -6.00 22.86 -6.00
C GLY A 131 -5.07 22.27 -7.06
N HIS A 132 -4.30 21.25 -6.74
CA HIS A 132 -3.47 20.51 -7.70
C HIS A 132 -4.13 19.23 -8.18
N THR A 133 -4.06 19.03 -9.50
CA THR A 133 -4.51 17.82 -10.16
C THR A 133 -3.41 16.75 -10.20
N ALA A 134 -3.80 15.48 -10.15
CA ALA A 134 -2.87 14.37 -10.28
C ALA A 134 -3.42 13.23 -11.13
N ILE A 135 -2.52 12.45 -11.71
CA ILE A 135 -2.80 11.09 -12.20
C ILE A 135 -1.88 10.13 -11.42
N VAL A 136 -2.47 9.06 -10.92
CA VAL A 136 -1.73 7.98 -10.25
C VAL A 136 -1.72 6.78 -11.18
N GLY A 137 -0.53 6.31 -11.54
CA GLY A 137 -0.35 5.24 -12.50
C GLY A 137 0.41 4.05 -11.94
N LEU A 138 -0.08 2.85 -12.23
CA LEU A 138 0.63 1.60 -12.02
C LEU A 138 1.33 1.21 -13.32
N VAL A 139 2.65 1.02 -13.26
CA VAL A 139 3.45 0.66 -14.41
C VAL A 139 3.78 -0.83 -14.35
N THR A 140 3.35 -1.56 -15.35
CA THR A 140 3.73 -2.96 -15.55
C THR A 140 4.52 -3.08 -16.85
N SER A 141 5.01 -4.27 -17.21
CA SER A 141 5.83 -4.52 -18.40
C SER A 141 5.18 -4.02 -19.69
N GLY A 142 5.18 -2.70 -19.92
CA GLY A 142 4.69 -2.04 -21.14
C GLY A 142 3.30 -1.44 -21.06
N SER A 143 2.62 -1.47 -19.93
CA SER A 143 1.32 -0.80 -19.74
C SER A 143 1.39 0.25 -18.63
N PHE A 144 0.63 1.32 -18.82
CA PHE A 144 0.35 2.34 -17.82
C PHE A 144 -1.12 2.23 -17.41
N ASN A 145 -1.37 1.83 -16.18
CA ASN A 145 -2.73 1.65 -15.68
C ASN A 145 -3.05 2.76 -14.69
N VAL A 146 -4.08 3.55 -14.95
CA VAL A 146 -4.52 4.62 -14.06
C VAL A 146 -5.25 4.01 -12.87
N LEU A 147 -4.93 4.47 -11.67
CA LEU A 147 -5.54 4.06 -10.40
C LEU A 147 -6.58 5.08 -9.94
N GLY A 148 -7.68 4.59 -9.39
CA GLY A 148 -8.72 5.40 -8.74
C GLY A 148 -8.40 5.72 -7.28
N ASN A 149 -9.42 6.28 -6.59
CA ASN A 149 -9.30 6.69 -5.19
C ASN A 149 -9.74 5.61 -4.17
N ASP A 150 -10.05 4.39 -4.62
CA ASP A 150 -10.64 3.35 -3.78
C ASP A 150 -9.74 2.11 -3.62
N GLY A 151 -8.47 2.24 -3.76
CA GLY A 151 -7.59 1.08 -3.69
C GLY A 151 -6.16 1.48 -3.44
N ARG A 152 -5.29 0.85 -4.21
CA ARG A 152 -3.86 1.11 -4.15
C ARG A 152 -3.55 2.57 -4.44
N CYS A 153 -2.71 3.18 -3.62
CA CYS A 153 -2.33 4.61 -3.67
C CYS A 153 -3.50 5.59 -3.48
N SER A 154 -4.66 5.14 -3.00
CA SER A 154 -5.82 6.00 -2.74
C SER A 154 -5.52 7.15 -1.77
N ILE A 155 -4.52 6.99 -0.91
CA ILE A 155 -4.04 8.03 0.01
C ILE A 155 -3.71 9.35 -0.72
N ILE A 156 -3.23 9.29 -1.96
CA ILE A 156 -2.83 10.47 -2.73
C ILE A 156 -4.04 11.37 -3.01
N GLY A 157 -5.13 10.79 -3.51
CA GLY A 157 -6.34 11.56 -3.80
C GLY A 157 -7.26 11.72 -2.59
N ARG A 158 -7.36 10.70 -1.74
CA ARG A 158 -8.39 10.67 -0.69
C ARG A 158 -7.97 11.40 0.58
N GLU A 159 -6.80 11.10 1.08
CA GLU A 159 -6.32 11.65 2.35
C GLU A 159 -5.45 12.90 2.15
N VAL A 160 -4.56 12.89 1.16
CA VAL A 160 -3.72 14.05 0.83
C VAL A 160 -4.48 15.10 0.05
N GLY A 161 -5.47 14.70 -0.77
CA GLY A 161 -6.41 15.63 -1.37
C GLY A 161 -6.03 16.17 -2.75
N TYR A 162 -5.11 15.49 -3.48
CA TYR A 162 -4.97 15.77 -4.90
C TYR A 162 -6.26 15.46 -5.65
N GLU A 163 -6.65 16.31 -6.59
CA GLU A 163 -7.72 15.97 -7.52
C GLU A 163 -7.22 14.92 -8.51
N ASN A 164 -7.58 13.65 -8.26
CA ASN A 164 -7.22 12.55 -9.16
C ASN A 164 -8.10 12.61 -10.42
N ILE A 165 -7.60 13.26 -11.46
CA ILE A 165 -8.32 13.42 -12.74
C ILE A 165 -8.32 12.14 -13.61
N GLY A 166 -7.64 11.08 -13.18
CA GLY A 166 -7.75 9.75 -13.77
C GLY A 166 -9.10 9.07 -13.48
N VAL A 167 -9.82 9.49 -12.43
CA VAL A 167 -11.08 8.86 -11.97
C VAL A 167 -12.22 8.98 -13.00
N ASP A 168 -12.23 10.02 -13.83
CA ASP A 168 -13.24 10.22 -14.89
C ASP A 168 -13.24 9.16 -16.01
N ALA A 169 -12.25 8.27 -16.03
CA ALA A 169 -12.07 7.27 -17.09
C ALA A 169 -12.86 5.96 -16.87
N GLU A 170 -13.97 5.97 -16.09
CA GLU A 170 -14.70 4.76 -15.69
C GLU A 170 -13.75 3.70 -15.11
N ILE A 171 -12.83 4.17 -14.24
CA ILE A 171 -11.80 3.32 -13.68
C ILE A 171 -12.43 2.30 -12.77
N ASP A 172 -12.20 1.02 -13.09
CA ASP A 172 -12.43 -0.06 -12.16
C ASP A 172 -11.56 0.19 -10.92
N THR A 173 -12.18 0.23 -9.75
CA THR A 173 -11.52 0.37 -8.44
C THR A 173 -10.67 -0.86 -8.08
N SER A 174 -10.43 -1.73 -9.08
CA SER A 174 -9.61 -2.92 -8.94
C SER A 174 -8.18 -2.60 -8.50
N THR A 175 -7.53 -3.59 -7.93
CA THR A 175 -6.14 -3.50 -7.45
C THR A 175 -5.14 -3.13 -8.56
N HIS A 176 -5.51 -3.27 -9.83
CA HIS A 176 -4.63 -3.07 -10.98
C HIS A 176 -4.98 -1.84 -11.82
N GLY A 177 -6.06 -1.14 -11.50
CA GLY A 177 -6.53 0.01 -12.30
C GLY A 177 -6.93 -0.37 -13.73
N ASN A 178 -7.17 0.62 -14.55
CA ASN A 178 -7.49 0.45 -15.97
C ASN A 178 -6.34 0.93 -16.83
N GLU A 179 -6.03 0.15 -17.89
CA GLU A 179 -5.03 0.57 -18.87
C GLU A 179 -5.46 1.88 -19.53
N ALA A 180 -4.57 2.86 -19.50
CA ALA A 180 -4.78 4.15 -20.13
C ALA A 180 -3.69 4.42 -21.17
N SER A 181 -4.08 5.08 -22.25
CA SER A 181 -3.10 5.49 -23.25
C SER A 181 -2.31 6.71 -22.78
N PHE A 182 -1.12 6.90 -23.32
CA PHE A 182 -0.35 8.12 -23.07
C PHE A 182 -1.06 9.37 -23.59
N GLU A 183 -1.86 9.24 -24.66
CA GLU A 183 -2.70 10.32 -25.19
C GLU A 183 -3.72 10.79 -24.16
N PHE A 184 -4.32 9.87 -23.40
CA PHE A 184 -5.22 10.22 -22.29
C PHE A 184 -4.52 11.08 -21.24
N VAL A 185 -3.31 10.69 -20.82
CA VAL A 185 -2.54 11.47 -19.84
C VAL A 185 -2.17 12.85 -20.40
N VAL A 186 -1.78 12.90 -21.67
CA VAL A 186 -1.45 14.16 -22.36
C VAL A 186 -2.67 15.08 -22.48
N GLU A 187 -3.85 14.54 -22.80
CA GLU A 187 -5.09 15.31 -22.89
C GLU A 187 -5.50 15.90 -21.54
N LYS A 188 -5.33 15.12 -20.46
CA LYS A 188 -5.66 15.56 -19.10
C LYS A 188 -4.67 16.58 -18.54
N ASN A 189 -3.40 16.55 -18.96
CA ASN A 189 -2.31 17.43 -18.53
C ASN A 189 -2.32 17.72 -17.02
N PRO A 190 -2.11 16.71 -16.16
CA PRO A 190 -2.13 16.89 -14.70
C PRO A 190 -0.97 17.75 -14.20
N ASP A 191 -1.15 18.38 -13.02
CA ASP A 191 -0.07 19.07 -12.33
C ASP A 191 1.01 18.12 -11.81
N TYR A 192 0.58 16.90 -11.39
CA TYR A 192 1.44 15.84 -10.85
C TYR A 192 1.15 14.49 -11.51
N ILE A 193 2.20 13.72 -11.73
CA ILE A 193 2.10 12.31 -12.14
C ILE A 193 2.83 11.46 -11.12
N PHE A 194 2.10 10.60 -10.42
CA PHE A 194 2.65 9.60 -9.51
C PHE A 194 2.66 8.24 -10.18
N VAL A 195 3.79 7.56 -10.20
CA VAL A 195 3.94 6.24 -10.82
C VAL A 195 4.47 5.22 -9.83
N VAL A 196 3.84 4.04 -9.83
CA VAL A 196 4.27 2.89 -9.03
C VAL A 196 4.71 1.80 -10.00
N PRO A 197 5.98 1.43 -10.04
CA PRO A 197 6.41 0.27 -10.80
C PRO A 197 5.84 -1.01 -10.17
N MET A 198 5.47 -1.97 -11.02
CA MET A 198 4.96 -3.27 -10.55
C MET A 198 5.43 -4.39 -11.45
N GLY A 199 6.13 -5.36 -10.88
CA GLY A 199 6.60 -6.51 -11.61
C GLY A 199 7.58 -7.35 -10.78
N ASN A 200 8.21 -8.30 -11.45
CA ASN A 200 9.32 -9.06 -10.87
C ASN A 200 10.67 -8.31 -10.99
N ASP A 201 10.67 -7.22 -11.75
CA ASP A 201 11.81 -6.32 -11.98
C ASP A 201 11.28 -4.90 -12.18
N ASP A 202 11.23 -4.16 -11.05
CA ASP A 202 10.72 -2.79 -11.03
C ASP A 202 11.60 -1.84 -11.86
N ALA A 203 12.92 -2.08 -11.91
CA ALA A 203 13.83 -1.29 -12.72
C ALA A 203 13.57 -1.48 -14.23
N ALA A 204 13.25 -2.71 -14.65
CA ALA A 204 12.89 -2.97 -16.05
C ALA A 204 11.54 -2.33 -16.41
N ALA A 205 10.55 -2.34 -15.50
CA ALA A 205 9.27 -1.68 -15.70
C ALA A 205 9.43 -0.16 -15.84
N MET A 206 10.21 0.46 -14.98
CA MET A 206 10.51 1.90 -15.05
C MET A 206 11.28 2.27 -16.32
N LYS A 207 12.28 1.47 -16.70
CA LYS A 207 13.01 1.69 -17.93
C LYS A 207 12.11 1.60 -19.16
N ALA A 208 11.20 0.63 -19.21
CA ALA A 208 10.24 0.50 -20.30
C ALA A 208 9.32 1.74 -20.40
N LEU A 209 8.88 2.28 -19.26
CA LEU A 209 8.11 3.52 -19.21
C LEU A 209 8.93 4.71 -19.70
N GLU A 210 10.17 4.86 -19.24
CA GLU A 210 11.08 5.93 -19.69
C GLU A 210 11.31 5.88 -21.20
N ASP A 211 11.56 4.70 -21.75
CA ASP A 211 11.77 4.51 -23.20
C ASP A 211 10.50 4.87 -23.99
N GLN A 212 9.30 4.51 -23.50
CA GLN A 212 8.03 4.83 -24.14
C GLN A 212 7.69 6.33 -24.06
N THR A 213 7.89 6.94 -22.91
CA THR A 213 7.64 8.38 -22.70
C THR A 213 8.63 9.23 -23.47
N ALA A 214 9.90 8.84 -23.53
CA ALA A 214 10.92 9.51 -24.36
C ALA A 214 10.63 9.44 -25.85
N ALA A 215 9.97 8.37 -26.32
CA ALA A 215 9.54 8.22 -27.70
C ALA A 215 8.31 9.07 -28.06
N ASN A 216 7.59 9.58 -27.08
CA ASN A 216 6.39 10.41 -27.27
C ASN A 216 6.71 11.90 -27.08
N PRO A 217 6.81 12.72 -28.15
CA PRO A 217 7.12 14.14 -28.00
C PRO A 217 6.12 14.93 -27.17
N ALA A 218 4.84 14.49 -27.13
CA ALA A 218 3.80 15.14 -26.36
C ALA A 218 3.99 14.96 -24.85
N TRP A 219 4.65 13.88 -24.43
CA TRP A 219 4.94 13.65 -23.01
C TRP A 219 5.81 14.76 -22.40
N SER A 220 6.81 15.22 -23.14
CA SER A 220 7.70 16.31 -22.70
C SER A 220 7.01 17.67 -22.59
N THR A 221 5.78 17.81 -23.12
CA THR A 221 5.00 19.05 -23.03
C THR A 221 4.09 19.12 -21.79
N LEU A 222 3.95 18.01 -21.06
CA LEU A 222 3.14 17.95 -19.85
C LEU A 222 3.69 18.88 -18.76
N ASP A 223 2.81 19.61 -18.09
CA ASP A 223 3.17 20.51 -17.00
C ASP A 223 3.87 19.76 -15.87
N ALA A 224 3.40 18.56 -15.53
CA ALA A 224 4.05 17.71 -14.54
C ALA A 224 5.50 17.40 -14.89
N VAL A 225 5.78 17.08 -16.16
CA VAL A 225 7.13 16.76 -16.62
C VAL A 225 8.04 17.98 -16.66
N GLN A 226 7.54 19.10 -17.18
CA GLN A 226 8.30 20.34 -17.29
C GLN A 226 8.69 20.94 -15.93
N ASN A 227 7.84 20.74 -14.93
CA ASN A 227 8.05 21.27 -13.58
C ASN A 227 8.70 20.25 -12.62
N GLY A 228 9.15 19.08 -13.11
CA GLY A 228 9.77 18.06 -12.26
C GLY A 228 8.78 17.36 -11.30
N ARG A 229 7.49 17.41 -11.59
CA ARG A 229 6.40 16.84 -10.78
C ARG A 229 5.97 15.44 -11.25
N TYR A 230 6.92 14.74 -11.82
CA TYR A 230 6.81 13.31 -12.15
C TYR A 230 7.50 12.51 -11.07
N VAL A 231 6.73 11.78 -10.26
CA VAL A 231 7.19 11.19 -9.01
C VAL A 231 7.08 9.68 -9.10
N THR A 232 8.21 9.00 -8.97
CA THR A 232 8.23 7.55 -8.83
C THR A 232 8.05 7.18 -7.36
N LEU A 233 7.02 6.40 -7.07
CA LEU A 233 6.71 5.89 -5.74
C LEU A 233 7.39 4.54 -5.54
N ASP A 234 7.90 4.31 -4.33
CA ASP A 234 8.47 3.01 -3.97
C ASP A 234 7.35 1.94 -3.95
N PRO A 235 7.45 0.89 -4.77
CA PRO A 235 6.43 -0.14 -4.84
C PRO A 235 6.23 -0.87 -3.50
N HIS A 236 7.26 -0.99 -2.67
CA HIS A 236 7.14 -1.64 -1.36
C HIS A 236 6.30 -0.82 -0.37
N LEU A 237 6.29 0.52 -0.52
CA LEU A 237 5.49 1.41 0.31
C LEU A 237 4.06 1.60 -0.21
N PHE A 238 3.88 1.61 -1.55
CA PHE A 238 2.60 1.98 -2.18
C PHE A 238 1.89 0.82 -2.86
N GLN A 239 2.59 -0.23 -3.25
CA GLN A 239 2.03 -1.37 -3.98
C GLN A 239 1.30 -2.36 -3.07
N TYR A 240 1.84 -2.63 -1.88
CA TYR A 240 1.37 -3.68 -0.98
C TYR A 240 0.29 -3.24 0.01
N LYS A 241 -0.42 -2.17 -0.29
CA LYS A 241 -1.29 -1.35 0.57
C LYS A 241 -0.45 -0.50 1.53
N PRO A 242 -0.85 0.75 1.78
CA PRO A 242 -0.13 1.62 2.71
C PRO A 242 -0.21 0.96 4.06
N ASN A 243 0.84 0.28 4.36
CA ASN A 243 1.08 -0.27 5.65
C ASN A 243 1.83 0.81 6.42
N GLU A 244 1.85 0.71 7.62
CA GLU A 244 2.28 1.47 8.76
C GLU A 244 3.68 2.10 8.66
N ARG A 245 4.42 1.91 7.56
CA ARG A 245 5.57 2.75 7.20
C ARG A 245 5.13 4.05 6.52
N TRP A 246 4.04 4.58 6.99
CA TRP A 246 3.49 5.85 6.60
C TRP A 246 4.49 6.98 6.69
N ASP A 247 5.43 6.91 7.64
CA ASP A 247 6.53 7.86 7.73
C ASP A 247 7.37 7.93 6.45
N GLN A 248 7.66 6.79 5.85
CA GLN A 248 8.46 6.72 4.62
C GLN A 248 7.62 7.12 3.40
N SER A 249 6.37 6.62 3.31
CA SER A 249 5.44 7.00 2.25
C SER A 249 5.15 8.50 2.28
N TYR A 250 4.95 9.06 3.48
CA TYR A 250 4.78 10.48 3.70
C TYR A 250 6.01 11.28 3.23
N GLN A 251 7.22 10.84 3.57
CA GLN A 251 8.43 11.54 3.21
C GLN A 251 8.60 11.64 1.69
N VAL A 252 8.31 10.57 0.96
CA VAL A 252 8.31 10.58 -0.51
C VAL A 252 7.33 11.61 -1.08
N LEU A 253 6.10 11.64 -0.53
CA LEU A 253 5.09 12.62 -0.97
C LEU A 253 5.47 14.04 -0.55
N PHE A 254 6.04 14.22 0.63
CA PHE A 254 6.54 15.50 1.11
C PHE A 254 7.67 16.02 0.23
N ASP A 255 8.65 15.21 -0.06
CA ASP A 255 9.78 15.58 -0.91
C ASP A 255 9.30 15.96 -2.33
N ALA A 256 8.30 15.25 -2.86
CA ALA A 256 7.71 15.57 -4.15
C ALA A 256 7.02 16.95 -4.19
N LEU A 257 6.45 17.38 -3.06
CA LEU A 257 5.75 18.66 -2.98
C LEU A 257 6.67 19.86 -2.71
N TYR A 258 7.78 19.61 -2.03
CA TYR A 258 8.67 20.69 -1.54
C TYR A 258 10.07 20.66 -2.19
N ALA A 259 10.34 19.73 -3.13
CA ALA A 259 11.57 19.72 -3.92
C ALA A 259 11.48 20.65 -5.12
#